data_08cef648df1f833d2b441a27cf71a111
#
_entry.id   08cef648df1f833d2b441a27cf71a111
#
_cell.length_a   1.000
_cell.length_b   1.000
_cell.length_c   1.000
_cell.angle_alpha   90.00
_cell.angle_beta   90.00
_cell.angle_gamma   90.00
#
_symmetry.space_group_name_H-M   'P 1'
#
loop_
_entity.id
_entity.type
_entity.pdbx_description
1 polymer ?
#
loop_
_entity_poly.entity_id
_entity_poly.type
_entity_poly.pdbx_seq_one_letter_code
_entity_poly.pdbx_strand_id
1 'polypeptide(L)'
;QTLFSSLTQDYLRAKGLATGPGGKEPEGKMVALLGDAEMDEGNIFEALLEGWKHGLRNTWWVVDYNRQSLDAVVREGLWERFEAIFRNFGWDVVILKHGSLQQAAFAEPGGEALRRWIDECPNQLYSALTFQGGAAWRKRLMDDIGDQGAVTKLIEKRSDAELAELMANLAGHDLPSLIEAFEAARAHDRPVCFIAYTIKGYGLPLAGHKDNHAGLMTPTQVEALREALGIRAGHEWEPYEGLEDEASLRRFVAAAPFNAKGRRRKTAPAIPVPERLEVEIGPEMSTQQGFGLLMHGIAKRDDPFAARVVTTSPDVTVSTNLGAWVNRRGLFAREKMADLFKAERIPSTFTWNFAPEGQHMELGIAEMNLFL
;
A
#
# COMPACT_ATOMS: atom_id res chain seq x y z
N GLN A 1 -0.76 -6.10 6.18
CA GLN A 1 -1.27 -7.26 5.41
C GLN A 1 -0.51 -7.43 4.08
N THR A 2 -0.37 -6.40 3.24
CA THR A 2 0.33 -6.50 1.95
C THR A 2 1.78 -6.93 2.07
N LEU A 3 2.51 -6.50 3.11
CA LEU A 3 3.89 -6.92 3.36
C LEU A 3 3.97 -8.42 3.63
N PHE A 4 3.09 -8.96 4.48
CA PHE A 4 3.08 -10.39 4.78
C PHE A 4 2.55 -11.23 3.61
N SER A 5 1.65 -10.69 2.80
CA SER A 5 1.26 -11.31 1.52
C SER A 5 2.45 -11.38 0.55
N SER A 6 3.29 -10.34 0.52
CA SER A 6 4.54 -10.30 -0.24
C SER A 6 5.53 -11.36 0.26
N LEU A 7 5.71 -11.48 1.58
CA LEU A 7 6.57 -12.50 2.20
C LEU A 7 6.07 -13.92 1.85
N THR A 8 4.75 -14.14 1.94
CA THR A 8 4.13 -15.41 1.54
C THR A 8 4.38 -15.72 0.07
N GLN A 9 4.29 -14.73 -0.81
CA GLN A 9 4.58 -14.92 -2.24
C GLN A 9 6.04 -15.33 -2.46
N ASP A 10 6.99 -14.68 -1.77
CA ASP A 10 8.40 -15.03 -1.86
C ASP A 10 8.67 -16.45 -1.33
N TYR A 11 8.03 -16.83 -0.24
CA TYR A 11 8.07 -18.21 0.27
C TYR A 11 7.56 -19.22 -0.75
N LEU A 12 6.38 -18.97 -1.32
CA LEU A 12 5.79 -19.87 -2.31
C LEU A 12 6.65 -19.98 -3.58
N ARG A 13 7.28 -18.90 -4.01
CA ARG A 13 8.25 -18.91 -5.12
C ARG A 13 9.47 -19.76 -4.80
N ALA A 14 10.07 -19.57 -3.63
CA ALA A 14 11.22 -20.33 -3.18
C ALA A 14 10.95 -21.85 -3.10
N LYS A 15 9.69 -22.22 -2.82
CA LYS A 15 9.25 -23.63 -2.78
C LYS A 15 8.76 -24.17 -4.12
N GLY A 16 8.82 -23.39 -5.21
CA GLY A 16 8.27 -23.80 -6.51
C GLY A 16 6.74 -24.01 -6.52
N LEU A 17 6.02 -23.38 -5.58
CA LEU A 17 4.58 -23.51 -5.40
C LEU A 17 3.79 -22.33 -6.01
N ALA A 18 4.48 -21.28 -6.42
CA ALA A 18 3.87 -20.12 -7.05
C ALA A 18 3.90 -20.28 -8.58
N THR A 19 2.90 -20.96 -9.12
CA THR A 19 2.73 -21.06 -10.57
C THR A 19 1.53 -20.24 -11.01
N GLY A 20 1.79 -19.24 -11.86
CA GLY A 20 0.76 -18.46 -12.53
C GLY A 20 0.19 -19.16 -13.77
N PRO A 21 -0.76 -18.54 -14.47
CA PRO A 21 -1.29 -19.04 -15.72
C PRO A 21 -0.18 -19.33 -16.75
N GLY A 22 -0.23 -20.55 -17.36
CA GLY A 22 0.76 -20.98 -18.31
C GLY A 22 2.11 -21.40 -17.72
N GLY A 23 2.20 -21.67 -16.41
CA GLY A 23 3.43 -22.12 -15.74
C GLY A 23 4.46 -21.01 -15.48
N LYS A 24 4.11 -19.75 -15.72
CA LYS A 24 4.97 -18.60 -15.41
C LYS A 24 4.86 -18.21 -13.94
N GLU A 25 5.94 -17.72 -13.37
CA GLU A 25 5.90 -17.12 -12.04
C GLU A 25 5.01 -15.85 -12.07
N PRO A 26 4.17 -15.62 -11.04
CA PRO A 26 3.36 -14.42 -10.98
C PRO A 26 4.26 -13.18 -10.75
N GLU A 27 4.15 -12.21 -11.64
CA GLU A 27 4.86 -10.92 -11.54
C GLU A 27 4.04 -9.86 -10.77
N GLY A 28 2.99 -10.27 -10.06
CA GLY A 28 2.08 -9.36 -9.39
C GLY A 28 2.75 -8.57 -8.26
N LYS A 29 2.36 -7.30 -8.12
CA LYS A 29 2.70 -6.45 -6.98
C LYS A 29 1.61 -6.55 -5.92
N MET A 30 2.01 -6.47 -4.65
CA MET A 30 1.09 -6.34 -3.52
C MET A 30 0.88 -4.85 -3.27
N VAL A 31 -0.31 -4.35 -3.60
CA VAL A 31 -0.61 -2.92 -3.53
C VAL A 31 -1.51 -2.61 -2.33
N ALA A 32 -1.14 -1.62 -1.52
CA ALA A 32 -1.98 -1.04 -0.49
C ALA A 32 -2.30 0.43 -0.81
N LEU A 33 -3.55 0.82 -0.60
CA LEU A 33 -3.97 2.21 -0.57
C LEU A 33 -4.18 2.59 0.89
N LEU A 34 -3.52 3.65 1.33
CA LEU A 34 -3.49 4.09 2.73
C LEU A 34 -3.82 5.57 2.80
N GLY A 35 -4.65 5.98 3.75
CA GLY A 35 -4.77 7.39 4.11
C GLY A 35 -3.52 7.87 4.87
N ASP A 36 -3.20 9.17 4.75
CA ASP A 36 -2.06 9.75 5.48
C ASP A 36 -2.21 9.64 7.00
N ALA A 37 -3.44 9.72 7.53
CA ALA A 37 -3.72 9.52 8.95
C ALA A 37 -3.58 8.06 9.41
N GLU A 38 -3.66 7.08 8.52
CA GLU A 38 -3.41 5.67 8.88
C GLU A 38 -1.94 5.42 9.24
N MET A 39 -1.04 6.31 8.84
CA MET A 39 0.36 6.25 9.25
C MET A 39 0.58 6.51 10.76
N ASP A 40 -0.45 6.91 11.51
CA ASP A 40 -0.40 7.00 12.97
C ASP A 40 -0.45 5.62 13.65
N GLU A 41 -0.84 4.56 12.93
CA GLU A 41 -0.95 3.21 13.46
C GLU A 41 0.42 2.56 13.70
N GLY A 42 0.69 2.17 14.94
CA GLY A 42 1.99 1.61 15.35
C GLY A 42 2.38 0.32 14.60
N ASN A 43 1.39 -0.53 14.24
CA ASN A 43 1.64 -1.77 13.50
C ASN A 43 2.17 -1.55 12.08
N ILE A 44 1.99 -0.38 11.50
CA ILE A 44 2.60 -0.01 10.21
C ILE A 44 4.12 0.02 10.32
N PHE A 45 4.65 0.68 11.36
CA PHE A 45 6.11 0.78 11.57
C PHE A 45 6.73 -0.59 11.89
N GLU A 46 6.06 -1.39 12.69
CA GLU A 46 6.46 -2.76 12.98
C GLU A 46 6.51 -3.60 11.68
N ALA A 47 5.47 -3.51 10.85
CA ALA A 47 5.43 -4.20 9.56
C ALA A 47 6.50 -3.72 8.57
N LEU A 48 6.81 -2.42 8.53
CA LEU A 48 7.87 -1.86 7.68
C LEU A 48 9.24 -2.43 8.07
N LEU A 49 9.51 -2.56 9.38
CA LEU A 49 10.75 -3.14 9.88
C LEU A 49 10.87 -4.61 9.48
N GLU A 50 9.81 -5.38 9.63
CA GLU A 50 9.79 -6.79 9.20
C GLU A 50 9.95 -6.92 7.68
N GLY A 51 9.32 -6.06 6.90
CA GLY A 51 9.50 -6.01 5.45
C GLY A 51 10.96 -5.77 5.05
N TRP A 52 11.66 -4.89 5.76
CA TRP A 52 13.09 -4.64 5.56
C TRP A 52 13.95 -5.86 5.94
N LYS A 53 13.72 -6.48 7.09
CA LYS A 53 14.45 -7.69 7.54
C LYS A 53 14.33 -8.83 6.53
N HIS A 54 13.15 -9.02 5.96
CA HIS A 54 12.89 -10.07 4.97
C HIS A 54 13.26 -9.67 3.52
N GLY A 55 13.72 -8.45 3.29
CA GLY A 55 14.15 -7.97 1.97
C GLY A 55 13.03 -7.98 0.93
N LEU A 56 11.81 -7.62 1.32
CA LEU A 56 10.65 -7.60 0.43
C LEU A 56 10.83 -6.59 -0.71
N ARG A 57 10.34 -6.90 -1.93
CA ARG A 57 10.55 -6.08 -3.13
C ARG A 57 9.29 -5.82 -3.94
N ASN A 58 8.29 -6.68 -3.87
CA ASN A 58 7.11 -6.63 -4.73
C ASN A 58 5.91 -5.91 -4.11
N THR A 59 6.17 -4.97 -3.21
CA THR A 59 5.13 -4.23 -2.49
C THR A 59 5.12 -2.77 -2.92
N TRP A 60 3.93 -2.25 -3.21
CA TRP A 60 3.66 -0.85 -3.47
C TRP A 60 2.66 -0.31 -2.47
N TRP A 61 2.98 0.80 -1.83
CA TRP A 61 2.03 1.53 -1.02
C TRP A 61 1.75 2.89 -1.65
N VAL A 62 0.47 3.21 -1.78
CA VAL A 62 0.00 4.51 -2.25
C VAL A 62 -0.61 5.23 -1.06
N VAL A 63 0.05 6.25 -0.57
CA VAL A 63 -0.43 7.10 0.52
C VAL A 63 -1.28 8.22 -0.09
N ASP A 64 -2.57 8.21 0.19
CA ASP A 64 -3.49 9.31 -0.09
C ASP A 64 -3.14 10.48 0.84
N TYR A 65 -2.29 11.37 0.35
CA TYR A 65 -1.82 12.53 1.11
C TYR A 65 -2.76 13.72 0.90
N ASN A 66 -3.93 13.65 1.53
CA ASN A 66 -4.95 14.69 1.45
C ASN A 66 -4.73 15.83 2.45
N ARG A 67 -3.77 15.72 3.34
CA ARG A 67 -3.35 16.72 4.33
C ARG A 67 -4.39 17.03 5.39
N GLN A 68 -5.33 16.13 5.61
CA GLN A 68 -6.37 16.26 6.64
C GLN A 68 -6.44 14.98 7.48
N SER A 69 -6.28 15.14 8.80
CA SER A 69 -6.46 14.07 9.77
C SER A 69 -7.60 14.41 10.71
N LEU A 70 -8.58 13.53 10.81
CA LEU A 70 -9.78 13.75 11.61
C LEU A 70 -10.44 15.12 11.25
N ASP A 71 -10.48 16.03 12.21
CA ASP A 71 -11.14 17.34 12.08
C ASP A 71 -10.16 18.50 11.82
N ALA A 72 -8.92 18.19 11.43
CA ALA A 72 -7.89 19.20 11.26
C ALA A 72 -7.06 19.00 9.99
N VAL A 73 -6.50 20.11 9.49
CA VAL A 73 -5.47 20.10 8.46
C VAL A 73 -4.12 19.78 9.11
N VAL A 74 -3.37 18.86 8.52
CA VAL A 74 -2.08 18.43 9.06
C VAL A 74 -1.02 19.54 8.96
N ARG A 75 -0.02 19.43 9.83
CA ARG A 75 1.14 20.33 9.83
C ARG A 75 1.94 20.19 8.54
N GLU A 76 2.53 21.30 8.09
CA GLU A 76 3.44 21.32 6.95
C GLU A 76 4.64 20.41 7.17
N GLY A 77 5.15 19.82 6.07
CA GLY A 77 6.33 18.97 6.11
C GLY A 77 6.06 17.52 6.56
N LEU A 78 4.81 17.11 6.77
CA LEU A 78 4.50 15.72 7.14
C LEU A 78 4.94 14.74 6.04
N TRP A 79 4.76 15.08 4.77
CA TRP A 79 5.20 14.25 3.65
C TRP A 79 6.70 13.97 3.64
N GLU A 80 7.52 14.93 4.07
CA GLU A 80 8.98 14.75 4.22
C GLU A 80 9.32 13.71 5.29
N ARG A 81 8.49 13.65 6.35
CA ARG A 81 8.64 12.63 7.39
C ARG A 81 8.28 11.24 6.86
N PHE A 82 7.20 11.15 6.10
CA PHE A 82 6.84 9.89 5.44
C PHE A 82 7.94 9.45 4.47
N GLU A 83 8.42 10.34 3.62
CA GLU A 83 9.54 10.05 2.71
C GLU A 83 10.75 9.52 3.47
N ALA A 84 11.17 10.18 4.55
CA ALA A 84 12.31 9.78 5.37
C ALA A 84 12.08 8.40 6.01
N ILE A 85 10.88 8.12 6.54
CA ILE A 85 10.52 6.83 7.13
C ILE A 85 10.66 5.72 6.07
N PHE A 86 10.02 5.85 4.93
CA PHE A 86 10.06 4.82 3.89
C PHE A 86 11.49 4.60 3.36
N ARG A 87 12.25 5.66 3.12
CA ARG A 87 13.65 5.54 2.69
C ARG A 87 14.53 4.85 3.72
N ASN A 88 14.31 5.09 5.01
CA ASN A 88 15.04 4.39 6.10
C ASN A 88 14.76 2.89 6.12
N PHE A 89 13.57 2.46 5.69
CA PHE A 89 13.24 1.04 5.51
C PHE A 89 13.59 0.49 4.13
N GLY A 90 14.38 1.20 3.33
CA GLY A 90 14.88 0.74 2.05
C GLY A 90 13.89 0.81 0.90
N TRP A 91 12.81 1.59 1.04
CA TRP A 91 11.84 1.82 -0.03
C TRP A 91 12.30 2.93 -0.98
N ASP A 92 11.96 2.82 -2.24
CA ASP A 92 11.94 3.95 -3.15
C ASP A 92 10.67 4.78 -2.90
N VAL A 93 10.80 6.10 -3.00
CA VAL A 93 9.68 7.02 -2.77
C VAL A 93 9.46 7.90 -3.98
N VAL A 94 8.21 7.94 -4.43
CA VAL A 94 7.75 8.77 -5.56
C VAL A 94 6.74 9.78 -5.03
N ILE A 95 7.06 11.07 -5.20
CA ILE A 95 6.17 12.17 -4.79
C ILE A 95 5.29 12.58 -5.96
N LEU A 96 3.99 12.40 -5.83
CA LEU A 96 2.98 12.74 -6.82
C LEU A 96 2.22 14.00 -6.37
N LYS A 97 2.82 15.18 -6.59
CA LYS A 97 2.28 16.47 -6.11
C LYS A 97 1.48 17.19 -7.20
N HIS A 98 2.08 17.43 -8.35
CA HIS A 98 1.52 18.28 -9.39
C HIS A 98 0.98 17.44 -10.55
N GLY A 99 -0.29 17.61 -10.89
CA GLY A 99 -0.92 16.94 -12.03
C GLY A 99 -0.55 17.58 -13.38
N SER A 100 -0.99 16.99 -14.46
CA SER A 100 -0.64 17.36 -15.83
C SER A 100 -1.02 18.80 -16.18
N LEU A 101 -2.17 19.31 -15.71
CA LEU A 101 -2.58 20.70 -15.94
C LEU A 101 -1.64 21.69 -15.21
N GLN A 102 -1.26 21.38 -13.98
CA GLN A 102 -0.29 22.20 -13.25
C GLN A 102 1.07 22.19 -13.93
N GLN A 103 1.57 21.02 -14.34
CA GLN A 103 2.82 20.88 -15.07
C GLN A 103 2.83 21.70 -16.37
N ALA A 104 1.73 21.66 -17.11
CA ALA A 104 1.56 22.45 -18.32
C ALA A 104 1.58 23.96 -18.02
N ALA A 105 0.89 24.41 -16.95
CA ALA A 105 0.89 25.81 -16.54
C ALA A 105 2.27 26.28 -16.06
N PHE A 106 3.06 25.43 -15.41
CA PHE A 106 4.42 25.75 -14.98
C PHE A 106 5.38 25.99 -16.15
N ALA A 107 5.14 25.38 -17.29
CA ALA A 107 5.92 25.61 -18.50
C ALA A 107 5.60 26.94 -19.20
N GLU A 108 4.53 27.66 -18.81
CA GLU A 108 4.14 28.94 -19.37
C GLU A 108 4.94 30.10 -18.74
N PRO A 109 5.02 31.26 -19.43
CA PRO A 109 5.56 32.48 -18.81
C PRO A 109 4.85 32.82 -17.49
N GLY A 110 5.59 32.95 -16.42
CA GLY A 110 5.08 33.15 -15.05
C GLY A 110 4.77 31.85 -14.29
N GLY A 111 4.85 30.69 -14.94
CA GLY A 111 4.53 29.39 -14.35
C GLY A 111 5.43 28.99 -13.19
N GLU A 112 6.71 29.36 -13.23
CA GLU A 112 7.65 29.09 -12.12
C GLU A 112 7.27 29.83 -10.83
N ALA A 113 6.76 31.06 -10.95
CA ALA A 113 6.27 31.79 -9.79
C ALA A 113 4.99 31.15 -9.22
N LEU A 114 4.08 30.69 -10.08
CA LEU A 114 2.90 29.93 -9.67
C LEU A 114 3.29 28.62 -8.97
N ARG A 115 4.24 27.87 -9.51
CA ARG A 115 4.76 26.64 -8.91
C ARG A 115 5.31 26.89 -7.52
N ARG A 116 6.19 27.89 -7.38
CA ARG A 116 6.77 28.24 -6.08
C ARG A 116 5.69 28.63 -5.07
N TRP A 117 4.72 29.43 -5.49
CA TRP A 117 3.60 29.79 -4.64
C TRP A 117 2.79 28.56 -4.16
N ILE A 118 2.50 27.62 -5.06
CA ILE A 118 1.83 26.35 -4.71
C ILE A 118 2.68 25.52 -3.74
N ASP A 119 4.00 25.48 -3.96
CA ASP A 119 4.91 24.69 -3.13
C ASP A 119 5.06 25.26 -1.71
N GLU A 120 4.96 26.58 -1.56
CA GLU A 120 5.07 27.30 -0.29
C GLU A 120 3.71 27.57 0.38
N CYS A 121 2.60 27.31 -0.32
CA CYS A 121 1.27 27.59 0.21
C CYS A 121 0.96 26.72 1.44
N PRO A 122 0.59 27.33 2.59
CA PRO A 122 0.18 26.58 3.75
C PRO A 122 -1.00 25.63 3.47
N ASN A 123 -0.97 24.43 4.03
CA ASN A 123 -2.00 23.42 3.83
C ASN A 123 -3.42 23.94 4.17
N GLN A 124 -3.55 24.70 5.27
CA GLN A 124 -4.83 25.29 5.64
C GLN A 124 -5.34 26.30 4.61
N LEU A 125 -4.46 27.15 4.10
CA LEU A 125 -4.82 28.13 3.08
C LEU A 125 -5.22 27.43 1.78
N TYR A 126 -4.45 26.43 1.35
CA TYR A 126 -4.76 25.65 0.16
C TYR A 126 -6.15 24.99 0.26
N SER A 127 -6.44 24.36 1.41
CA SER A 127 -7.72 23.73 1.69
C SER A 127 -8.88 24.74 1.67
N ALA A 128 -8.71 25.90 2.32
CA ALA A 128 -9.73 26.95 2.38
C ALA A 128 -10.02 27.54 0.98
N LEU A 129 -8.99 27.79 0.18
CA LEU A 129 -9.14 28.30 -1.20
C LEU A 129 -9.78 27.25 -2.12
N THR A 130 -9.44 25.99 -1.94
CA THR A 130 -10.09 24.89 -2.68
C THR A 130 -11.59 24.85 -2.41
N PHE A 131 -12.00 24.97 -1.14
CA PHE A 131 -13.41 25.00 -0.77
C PHE A 131 -14.13 26.26 -1.29
N GLN A 132 -13.48 27.42 -1.30
CA GLN A 132 -14.06 28.69 -1.77
C GLN A 132 -14.14 28.78 -3.28
N GLY A 133 -13.31 28.05 -4.02
CA GLY A 133 -13.37 27.98 -5.50
C GLY A 133 -12.55 29.05 -6.23
N GLY A 134 -12.75 29.11 -7.54
CA GLY A 134 -11.89 29.84 -8.48
C GLY A 134 -11.74 31.34 -8.25
N ALA A 135 -12.83 32.02 -7.87
CA ALA A 135 -12.77 33.46 -7.56
C ALA A 135 -11.87 33.77 -6.36
N ALA A 136 -11.89 32.93 -5.33
CA ALA A 136 -11.00 33.05 -4.18
C ALA A 136 -9.53 32.76 -4.56
N TRP A 137 -9.30 31.73 -5.37
CA TRP A 137 -8.00 31.42 -5.94
C TRP A 137 -7.45 32.59 -6.72
N ARG A 138 -8.24 33.16 -7.65
CA ARG A 138 -7.84 34.33 -8.46
C ARG A 138 -7.45 35.51 -7.57
N LYS A 139 -8.33 35.89 -6.65
CA LYS A 139 -8.07 36.99 -5.75
C LYS A 139 -6.76 36.79 -4.99
N ARG A 140 -6.57 35.64 -4.40
CA ARG A 140 -5.40 35.34 -3.58
C ARG A 140 -4.11 35.34 -4.40
N LEU A 141 -4.08 34.70 -5.57
CA LEU A 141 -2.92 34.66 -6.44
C LEU A 141 -2.56 36.07 -6.97
N MET A 142 -3.56 36.88 -7.31
CA MET A 142 -3.33 38.26 -7.71
C MET A 142 -2.79 39.12 -6.58
N ASP A 143 -3.28 38.94 -5.35
CA ASP A 143 -2.82 39.65 -4.17
C ASP A 143 -1.35 39.30 -3.82
N ASP A 144 -0.98 38.02 -3.95
CA ASP A 144 0.34 37.53 -3.50
C ASP A 144 1.44 37.61 -4.56
N ILE A 145 1.12 37.37 -5.86
CA ILE A 145 2.10 37.27 -6.95
C ILE A 145 1.69 38.01 -8.23
N GLY A 146 0.60 38.78 -8.18
CA GLY A 146 0.06 39.47 -9.36
C GLY A 146 0.87 40.70 -9.80
N ASP A 147 1.90 41.15 -9.06
CA ASP A 147 2.82 42.17 -9.44
C ASP A 147 3.78 41.73 -10.57
N GLN A 148 3.89 40.45 -10.81
CA GLN A 148 4.69 39.88 -11.88
C GLN A 148 3.83 39.75 -13.16
N GLY A 149 3.94 40.66 -14.09
CA GLY A 149 3.05 40.75 -15.27
C GLY A 149 2.89 39.47 -16.12
N ALA A 150 3.83 38.56 -16.07
CA ALA A 150 3.68 37.26 -16.71
C ALA A 150 2.70 36.35 -15.93
N VAL A 151 2.72 36.38 -14.61
CA VAL A 151 1.80 35.62 -13.74
C VAL A 151 0.39 36.18 -13.90
N THR A 152 0.23 37.50 -13.93
CA THR A 152 -1.07 38.17 -14.17
C THR A 152 -1.72 37.62 -15.43
N LYS A 153 -1.00 37.59 -16.56
CA LYS A 153 -1.49 37.06 -17.84
C LYS A 153 -1.84 35.57 -17.74
N LEU A 154 -1.06 34.79 -17.01
CA LEU A 154 -1.31 33.37 -16.80
C LEU A 154 -2.62 33.14 -16.04
N ILE A 155 -2.93 34.00 -15.05
CA ILE A 155 -4.16 33.91 -14.24
C ILE A 155 -5.35 34.47 -15.03
N GLU A 156 -5.21 35.65 -15.66
CA GLU A 156 -6.29 36.35 -16.35
C GLU A 156 -6.85 35.60 -17.57
N LYS A 157 -6.01 34.83 -18.27
CA LYS A 157 -6.46 34.05 -19.43
C LYS A 157 -7.37 32.87 -19.07
N ARG A 158 -7.50 32.52 -17.78
CA ARG A 158 -8.33 31.44 -17.29
C ARG A 158 -9.59 31.99 -16.63
N SER A 159 -10.73 31.41 -16.88
CA SER A 159 -11.94 31.62 -16.10
C SER A 159 -11.76 31.17 -14.66
N ASP A 160 -12.66 31.52 -13.75
CA ASP A 160 -12.63 31.05 -12.35
C ASP A 160 -12.80 29.53 -12.29
N ALA A 161 -13.60 28.93 -13.15
CA ALA A 161 -13.76 27.49 -13.23
C ALA A 161 -12.46 26.78 -13.65
N GLU A 162 -11.83 27.26 -14.73
CA GLU A 162 -10.54 26.71 -15.19
C GLU A 162 -9.41 26.92 -14.18
N LEU A 163 -9.44 28.00 -13.42
CA LEU A 163 -8.47 28.25 -12.37
C LEU A 163 -8.71 27.30 -11.18
N ALA A 164 -9.97 27.05 -10.80
CA ALA A 164 -10.29 26.08 -9.76
C ALA A 164 -9.85 24.66 -10.17
N GLU A 165 -10.11 24.27 -11.42
CA GLU A 165 -9.67 23.00 -11.97
C GLU A 165 -8.14 22.86 -11.96
N LEU A 166 -7.43 23.88 -12.43
CA LEU A 166 -5.97 23.93 -12.39
C LEU A 166 -5.41 23.75 -10.97
N MET A 167 -5.97 24.49 -10.01
CA MET A 167 -5.51 24.43 -8.61
C MET A 167 -5.91 23.12 -7.93
N ALA A 168 -6.98 22.46 -8.35
CA ALA A 168 -7.37 21.15 -7.85
C ALA A 168 -6.66 19.97 -8.55
N ASN A 169 -5.94 20.21 -9.65
CA ASN A 169 -5.25 19.18 -10.42
C ASN A 169 -3.96 18.71 -9.72
N LEU A 170 -4.11 18.07 -8.56
CA LEU A 170 -3.03 17.40 -7.87
C LEU A 170 -2.77 16.02 -8.50
N ALA A 171 -1.54 15.55 -8.48
CA ALA A 171 -1.16 14.33 -9.19
C ALA A 171 -1.88 13.07 -8.68
N GLY A 172 -2.34 13.05 -7.42
CA GLY A 172 -3.17 11.96 -6.89
C GLY A 172 -4.58 11.89 -7.49
N HIS A 173 -5.04 12.95 -8.19
CA HIS A 173 -6.29 12.99 -8.95
C HIS A 173 -6.08 12.95 -10.46
N ASP A 174 -4.83 13.00 -10.91
CA ASP A 174 -4.46 13.08 -12.32
C ASP A 174 -4.07 11.70 -12.86
N LEU A 175 -4.99 11.03 -13.55
CA LEU A 175 -4.76 9.68 -14.08
C LEU A 175 -3.52 9.56 -14.98
N PRO A 176 -3.21 10.50 -15.89
CA PRO A 176 -1.98 10.45 -16.66
C PRO A 176 -0.73 10.40 -15.77
N SER A 177 -0.63 11.27 -14.78
CA SER A 177 0.50 11.30 -13.84
C SER A 177 0.63 10.01 -13.03
N LEU A 178 -0.50 9.45 -12.57
CA LEU A 178 -0.53 8.17 -11.83
C LEU A 178 -0.06 7.00 -12.70
N ILE A 179 -0.57 6.90 -13.94
CA ILE A 179 -0.21 5.83 -14.88
C ILE A 179 1.28 5.89 -15.19
N GLU A 180 1.79 7.07 -15.54
CA GLU A 180 3.22 7.27 -15.83
C GLU A 180 4.10 6.84 -14.66
N ALA A 181 3.75 7.26 -13.43
CA ALA A 181 4.50 6.89 -12.23
C ALA A 181 4.48 5.39 -11.95
N PHE A 182 3.32 4.75 -12.10
CA PHE A 182 3.21 3.29 -11.90
C PHE A 182 3.97 2.50 -12.97
N GLU A 183 3.96 2.95 -14.22
CA GLU A 183 4.73 2.33 -15.29
C GLU A 183 6.23 2.47 -15.05
N ALA A 184 6.70 3.65 -14.69
CA ALA A 184 8.09 3.90 -14.34
C ALA A 184 8.54 3.03 -13.15
N ALA A 185 7.69 2.88 -12.15
CA ALA A 185 7.99 2.09 -10.96
C ALA A 185 8.08 0.57 -11.19
N ARG A 186 7.60 0.06 -12.33
CA ARG A 186 7.74 -1.39 -12.67
C ARG A 186 9.20 -1.84 -12.74
N ALA A 187 10.11 -0.94 -13.09
CA ALA A 187 11.53 -1.23 -13.19
C ALA A 187 12.26 -1.26 -11.84
N HIS A 188 11.60 -0.83 -10.75
CA HIS A 188 12.22 -0.80 -9.43
C HIS A 188 12.33 -2.20 -8.82
N ASP A 189 13.53 -2.56 -8.36
CA ASP A 189 13.81 -3.78 -7.60
C ASP A 189 13.78 -3.53 -6.08
N ARG A 190 12.89 -2.65 -5.65
CA ARG A 190 12.61 -2.30 -4.25
C ARG A 190 11.12 -2.10 -4.06
N PRO A 191 10.63 -2.18 -2.83
CA PRO A 191 9.27 -1.72 -2.55
C PRO A 191 9.18 -0.21 -2.83
N VAL A 192 8.02 0.25 -3.30
CA VAL A 192 7.81 1.65 -3.68
C VAL A 192 6.67 2.24 -2.86
N CYS A 193 6.91 3.42 -2.29
CA CYS A 193 5.88 4.26 -1.70
C CYS A 193 5.59 5.44 -2.62
N PHE A 194 4.33 5.59 -3.01
CA PHE A 194 3.84 6.76 -3.73
C PHE A 194 3.14 7.67 -2.72
N ILE A 195 3.62 8.89 -2.54
CA ILE A 195 2.95 9.92 -1.74
C ILE A 195 2.13 10.76 -2.72
N ALA A 196 0.84 10.45 -2.80
CA ALA A 196 -0.06 11.05 -3.77
C ALA A 196 -0.83 12.21 -3.13
N TYR A 197 -0.54 13.43 -3.56
CA TYR A 197 -1.28 14.62 -3.12
C TYR A 197 -2.69 14.60 -3.68
N THR A 198 -3.65 14.72 -2.78
CA THR A 198 -5.08 14.71 -3.09
C THR A 198 -5.82 15.82 -2.34
N ILE A 199 -7.11 15.91 -2.57
CA ILE A 199 -8.04 16.77 -1.85
C ILE A 199 -9.08 15.87 -1.19
N LYS A 200 -9.20 15.92 0.12
CA LYS A 200 -10.23 15.17 0.84
C LYS A 200 -11.63 15.59 0.37
N GLY A 201 -12.43 14.60 -0.02
CA GLY A 201 -13.76 14.83 -0.56
C GLY A 201 -13.77 15.42 -1.99
N TYR A 202 -12.71 15.19 -2.78
CA TYR A 202 -12.65 15.64 -4.18
C TYR A 202 -13.91 15.29 -4.95
N GLY A 203 -14.45 16.26 -5.69
CA GLY A 203 -15.70 16.12 -6.45
C GLY A 203 -16.99 16.26 -5.62
N LEU A 204 -16.88 16.48 -4.30
CA LEU A 204 -18.03 16.67 -3.40
C LEU A 204 -18.14 18.13 -2.94
N PRO A 205 -19.33 18.56 -2.47
CA PRO A 205 -19.55 19.95 -2.03
C PRO A 205 -18.68 20.44 -0.88
N LEU A 206 -18.15 19.53 -0.06
CA LEU A 206 -17.24 19.84 1.05
C LEU A 206 -15.76 19.58 0.72
N ALA A 207 -15.40 19.45 -0.56
CA ALA A 207 -14.02 19.24 -0.97
C ALA A 207 -13.08 20.29 -0.36
N GLY A 208 -12.04 19.84 0.34
CA GLY A 208 -11.07 20.70 1.01
C GLY A 208 -11.54 21.34 2.31
N HIS A 209 -12.82 21.30 2.69
CA HIS A 209 -13.28 21.85 3.96
C HIS A 209 -12.76 21.03 5.15
N LYS A 210 -12.34 21.70 6.23
CA LYS A 210 -11.79 21.02 7.42
C LYS A 210 -12.80 20.06 8.09
N ASP A 211 -14.10 20.37 8.03
CA ASP A 211 -15.17 19.57 8.63
C ASP A 211 -15.62 18.40 7.69
N ASN A 212 -14.93 18.18 6.60
CA ASN A 212 -15.27 17.15 5.58
C ASN A 212 -15.35 15.74 6.17
N HIS A 213 -14.52 15.43 7.19
CA HIS A 213 -14.48 14.10 7.77
C HIS A 213 -15.81 13.62 8.34
N ALA A 214 -16.54 14.51 9.01
CA ALA A 214 -17.85 14.23 9.62
C ALA A 214 -19.01 14.92 8.90
N GLY A 215 -18.73 15.76 7.89
CA GLY A 215 -19.72 16.53 7.16
C GLY A 215 -20.58 15.64 6.25
N LEU A 216 -21.89 15.72 6.43
CA LEU A 216 -22.86 15.04 5.58
C LEU A 216 -23.44 16.03 4.56
N MET A 217 -23.63 15.57 3.33
CA MET A 217 -24.37 16.32 2.33
C MET A 217 -25.87 16.42 2.72
N THR A 218 -26.44 17.59 2.52
CA THR A 218 -27.90 17.76 2.62
C THR A 218 -28.60 17.03 1.47
N PRO A 219 -29.88 16.66 1.59
CA PRO A 219 -30.63 16.07 0.50
C PRO A 219 -30.56 16.87 -0.80
N THR A 220 -30.63 18.20 -0.72
CA THR A 220 -30.50 19.09 -1.90
C THR A 220 -29.11 18.97 -2.55
N GLN A 221 -28.04 18.86 -1.78
CA GLN A 221 -26.68 18.66 -2.33
C GLN A 221 -26.54 17.28 -2.97
N VAL A 222 -27.14 16.24 -2.41
CA VAL A 222 -27.16 14.89 -3.00
C VAL A 222 -27.86 14.90 -4.36
N GLU A 223 -29.04 15.55 -4.45
CA GLU A 223 -29.77 15.69 -5.71
C GLU A 223 -28.97 16.46 -6.77
N ALA A 224 -28.37 17.59 -6.38
CA ALA A 224 -27.53 18.37 -7.29
C ALA A 224 -26.31 17.56 -7.80
N LEU A 225 -25.68 16.76 -6.92
CA LEU A 225 -24.58 15.89 -7.30
C LEU A 225 -25.06 14.77 -8.24
N ARG A 226 -26.21 14.15 -7.97
CA ARG A 226 -26.83 13.15 -8.82
C ARG A 226 -27.04 13.67 -10.24
N GLU A 227 -27.62 14.89 -10.34
CA GLU A 227 -27.87 15.56 -11.64
C GLU A 227 -26.55 15.88 -12.35
N ALA A 228 -25.55 16.42 -11.64
CA ALA A 228 -24.23 16.75 -12.21
C ALA A 228 -23.50 15.51 -12.74
N LEU A 229 -23.71 14.33 -12.14
CA LEU A 229 -23.17 13.06 -12.60
C LEU A 229 -24.01 12.39 -13.70
N GLY A 230 -25.12 12.99 -14.15
CA GLY A 230 -26.00 12.44 -15.17
C GLY A 230 -26.79 11.21 -14.74
N ILE A 231 -26.91 10.97 -13.44
CA ILE A 231 -27.60 9.80 -12.88
C ILE A 231 -29.10 10.07 -12.80
N ARG A 232 -29.90 9.19 -13.40
CA ARG A 232 -31.37 9.30 -13.33
C ARG A 232 -31.89 8.95 -11.93
N ALA A 233 -32.93 9.60 -11.48
CA ALA A 233 -33.58 9.27 -10.21
C ALA A 233 -34.06 7.82 -10.17
N GLY A 234 -33.73 7.11 -9.08
CA GLY A 234 -34.03 5.69 -8.91
C GLY A 234 -33.00 4.72 -9.55
N HIS A 235 -31.95 5.25 -10.16
CA HIS A 235 -30.86 4.47 -10.77
C HIS A 235 -29.50 4.65 -10.08
N GLU A 236 -29.48 5.22 -8.88
CA GLU A 236 -28.26 5.59 -8.14
C GLU A 236 -27.37 4.39 -7.81
N TRP A 237 -27.91 3.18 -7.82
CA TRP A 237 -27.17 1.94 -7.56
C TRP A 237 -26.76 1.17 -8.83
N GLU A 238 -27.01 1.73 -10.00
CA GLU A 238 -26.58 1.14 -11.26
C GLU A 238 -25.12 1.56 -11.56
N PRO A 239 -24.18 0.62 -11.62
CA PRO A 239 -22.74 0.94 -11.62
C PRO A 239 -22.25 1.78 -12.81
N TYR A 240 -23.00 1.84 -13.89
CA TYR A 240 -22.60 2.53 -15.11
C TYR A 240 -23.57 3.68 -15.50
N GLU A 241 -24.56 3.96 -14.66
CA GLU A 241 -25.49 5.05 -14.92
C GLU A 241 -24.74 6.39 -14.95
N GLY A 242 -25.07 7.25 -15.88
CA GLY A 242 -24.40 8.53 -16.11
C GLY A 242 -23.07 8.45 -16.88
N LEU A 243 -22.60 7.25 -17.23
CA LEU A 243 -21.38 7.08 -18.03
C LEU A 243 -21.71 6.83 -19.50
N GLU A 244 -20.89 7.40 -20.38
CA GLU A 244 -20.95 7.13 -21.81
C GLU A 244 -20.40 5.72 -22.12
N ASP A 245 -20.92 5.08 -23.17
CA ASP A 245 -20.46 3.77 -23.67
C ASP A 245 -20.38 2.65 -22.60
N GLU A 246 -21.48 2.46 -21.87
CA GLU A 246 -21.62 1.38 -20.89
C GLU A 246 -21.14 0.00 -21.41
N ALA A 247 -21.45 -0.31 -22.67
CA ALA A 247 -21.11 -1.62 -23.24
C ALA A 247 -19.59 -1.85 -23.33
N SER A 248 -18.81 -0.84 -23.70
CA SER A 248 -17.34 -0.91 -23.72
C SER A 248 -16.77 -0.99 -22.32
N LEU A 249 -17.29 -0.20 -21.39
CA LEU A 249 -16.86 -0.23 -19.98
C LEU A 249 -17.12 -1.59 -19.35
N ARG A 250 -18.29 -2.18 -19.57
CA ARG A 250 -18.59 -3.55 -19.09
C ARG A 250 -17.62 -4.59 -19.67
N ARG A 251 -17.32 -4.51 -20.97
CA ARG A 251 -16.32 -5.40 -21.59
C ARG A 251 -14.94 -5.22 -21.00
N PHE A 252 -14.51 -3.97 -20.84
CA PHE A 252 -13.20 -3.64 -20.24
C PHE A 252 -13.08 -4.19 -18.82
N VAL A 253 -14.06 -3.93 -17.95
CA VAL A 253 -14.07 -4.42 -16.56
C VAL A 253 -14.12 -5.95 -16.51
N ALA A 254 -14.92 -6.58 -17.38
CA ALA A 254 -15.00 -8.05 -17.43
C ALA A 254 -13.69 -8.71 -17.93
N ALA A 255 -12.92 -8.02 -18.76
CA ALA A 255 -11.64 -8.49 -19.28
C ALA A 255 -10.49 -8.32 -18.24
N ALA A 256 -10.67 -7.54 -17.19
CA ALA A 256 -9.65 -7.36 -16.16
C ALA A 256 -9.30 -8.73 -15.52
N PRO A 257 -8.00 -9.06 -15.33
CA PRO A 257 -7.59 -10.39 -14.86
C PRO A 257 -8.24 -10.83 -13.55
N PHE A 258 -8.49 -9.90 -12.63
CA PHE A 258 -9.12 -10.21 -11.34
C PHE A 258 -10.65 -10.41 -11.45
N ASN A 259 -11.28 -9.96 -12.53
CA ASN A 259 -12.71 -10.18 -12.84
C ASN A 259 -12.94 -11.37 -13.75
N ALA A 260 -11.89 -11.97 -14.30
CA ALA A 260 -12.01 -13.11 -15.19
C ALA A 260 -12.85 -14.22 -14.55
N LYS A 261 -13.94 -14.60 -15.21
CA LYS A 261 -14.78 -15.72 -14.78
C LYS A 261 -14.01 -17.03 -14.98
N GLY A 262 -13.65 -17.67 -13.89
CA GLY A 262 -12.93 -18.94 -13.92
C GLY A 262 -12.64 -19.43 -12.51
N ARG A 263 -12.19 -20.67 -12.40
CA ARG A 263 -11.70 -21.18 -11.12
C ARG A 263 -10.37 -20.50 -10.80
N ARG A 264 -10.43 -19.39 -10.06
CA ARG A 264 -9.24 -18.69 -9.53
C ARG A 264 -8.44 -19.58 -8.57
N ARG A 265 -9.01 -20.69 -8.10
CA ARG A 265 -8.45 -21.44 -7.00
C ARG A 265 -8.37 -22.92 -7.33
N LYS A 266 -7.26 -23.51 -6.93
CA LYS A 266 -7.14 -24.90 -6.51
C LYS A 266 -7.08 -25.88 -7.65
N THR A 267 -6.13 -25.66 -8.53
CA THR A 267 -5.60 -26.72 -9.38
C THR A 267 -4.47 -27.48 -8.70
N ALA A 268 -4.03 -27.03 -7.51
CA ALA A 268 -3.02 -27.77 -6.75
C ALA A 268 -3.55 -29.17 -6.42
N PRO A 269 -2.78 -30.23 -6.70
CA PRO A 269 -3.18 -31.57 -6.35
C PRO A 269 -3.37 -31.70 -4.83
N ALA A 270 -4.39 -32.45 -4.42
CA ALA A 270 -4.58 -32.82 -3.03
C ALA A 270 -3.35 -33.58 -2.51
N ILE A 271 -2.89 -33.25 -1.32
CA ILE A 271 -1.84 -33.99 -0.63
C ILE A 271 -2.49 -34.92 0.41
N PRO A 272 -1.92 -36.10 0.66
CA PRO A 272 -2.34 -36.92 1.77
C PRO A 272 -2.11 -36.19 3.10
N VAL A 273 -3.16 -36.08 3.90
CA VAL A 273 -3.08 -35.55 5.27
C VAL A 273 -3.26 -36.71 6.24
N PRO A 274 -2.37 -36.89 7.23
CA PRO A 274 -2.54 -37.98 8.20
C PRO A 274 -3.81 -37.76 9.03
N GLU A 275 -4.57 -38.82 9.25
CA GLU A 275 -5.77 -38.76 10.08
C GLU A 275 -5.45 -38.47 11.55
N ARG A 276 -4.27 -38.89 11.99
CA ARG A 276 -3.80 -38.71 13.36
C ARG A 276 -2.31 -38.39 13.36
N LEU A 277 -1.93 -37.47 14.24
CA LEU A 277 -0.54 -37.19 14.58
C LEU A 277 -0.29 -37.77 15.99
N GLU A 278 0.64 -38.72 16.08
CA GLU A 278 1.02 -39.33 17.34
C GLU A 278 2.06 -38.49 18.05
N VAL A 279 1.86 -38.24 19.33
CA VAL A 279 2.76 -37.49 20.21
C VAL A 279 2.90 -38.29 21.51
N GLU A 280 4.13 -38.53 21.92
CA GLU A 280 4.41 -39.09 23.25
C GLU A 280 4.18 -38.00 24.30
N ILE A 281 3.08 -38.17 25.04
CA ILE A 281 2.69 -37.22 26.10
C ILE A 281 3.22 -37.77 27.44
N GLY A 282 4.01 -36.94 28.13
CA GLY A 282 4.42 -37.25 29.49
C GLY A 282 3.27 -37.13 30.52
N PRO A 283 3.44 -37.63 31.72
CA PRO A 283 2.41 -37.59 32.77
C PRO A 283 2.01 -36.14 33.15
N GLU A 284 2.95 -35.22 33.05
CA GLU A 284 2.76 -33.78 33.27
C GLU A 284 3.51 -33.00 32.20
N MET A 285 2.81 -32.16 31.44
CA MET A 285 3.41 -31.22 30.51
C MET A 285 2.46 -30.03 30.22
N SER A 286 3.02 -28.90 29.83
CA SER A 286 2.23 -27.77 29.34
C SER A 286 1.73 -28.05 27.93
N THR A 287 0.65 -27.38 27.54
CA THR A 287 0.14 -27.42 26.15
C THR A 287 1.19 -26.96 25.15
N GLN A 288 2.03 -25.98 25.51
CA GLN A 288 3.11 -25.49 24.71
C GLN A 288 4.22 -26.53 24.49
N GLN A 289 4.57 -27.30 25.54
CA GLN A 289 5.50 -28.43 25.40
C GLN A 289 4.92 -29.51 24.48
N GLY A 290 3.62 -29.85 24.66
CA GLY A 290 2.92 -30.79 23.79
C GLY A 290 2.91 -30.35 22.34
N PHE A 291 2.65 -29.07 22.08
CA PHE A 291 2.73 -28.48 20.75
C PHE A 291 4.15 -28.59 20.16
N GLY A 292 5.19 -28.26 20.94
CA GLY A 292 6.58 -28.37 20.48
C GLY A 292 6.97 -29.81 20.10
N LEU A 293 6.52 -30.82 20.89
CA LEU A 293 6.73 -32.25 20.58
C LEU A 293 5.97 -32.66 19.32
N LEU A 294 4.72 -32.19 19.13
CA LEU A 294 3.95 -32.40 17.90
C LEU A 294 4.70 -31.87 16.67
N MET A 295 5.15 -30.63 16.74
CA MET A 295 5.90 -29.99 15.67
C MET A 295 7.23 -30.71 15.39
N HIS A 296 7.92 -31.18 16.43
CA HIS A 296 9.10 -32.01 16.25
C HIS A 296 8.80 -33.35 15.56
N GLY A 297 7.67 -33.99 15.90
CA GLY A 297 7.19 -35.18 15.23
C GLY A 297 6.93 -34.94 13.74
N ILE A 298 6.24 -33.86 13.39
CA ILE A 298 6.03 -33.45 12.01
C ILE A 298 7.36 -33.15 11.31
N ALA A 299 8.29 -32.50 11.99
CA ALA A 299 9.60 -32.18 11.42
C ALA A 299 10.40 -33.42 10.99
N LYS A 300 10.21 -34.55 11.64
CA LYS A 300 10.89 -35.82 11.32
C LYS A 300 10.33 -36.50 10.07
N ARG A 301 9.11 -36.15 9.66
CA ARG A 301 8.46 -36.76 8.49
C ARG A 301 9.12 -36.28 7.21
N ASP A 302 9.19 -37.19 6.23
CA ASP A 302 9.65 -36.88 4.87
C ASP A 302 8.50 -37.16 3.90
N ASP A 303 7.45 -36.34 4.00
CA ASP A 303 6.25 -36.49 3.19
C ASP A 303 5.70 -35.14 2.74
N PRO A 304 4.78 -35.12 1.74
CA PRO A 304 4.19 -33.89 1.23
C PRO A 304 3.44 -33.05 2.29
N PHE A 305 2.89 -33.68 3.32
CA PHE A 305 2.22 -32.97 4.41
C PHE A 305 3.23 -32.13 5.20
N ALA A 306 4.30 -32.74 5.68
CA ALA A 306 5.33 -32.04 6.44
C ALA A 306 6.02 -30.91 5.61
N ALA A 307 6.17 -31.14 4.31
CA ALA A 307 6.71 -30.12 3.40
C ALA A 307 5.81 -28.89 3.22
N ARG A 308 4.52 -28.97 3.57
CA ARG A 308 3.56 -27.86 3.46
C ARG A 308 3.28 -27.16 4.78
N VAL A 309 3.81 -27.66 5.88
CA VAL A 309 3.67 -27.01 7.18
C VAL A 309 4.64 -25.84 7.27
N VAL A 310 4.12 -24.67 7.59
CA VAL A 310 4.86 -23.41 7.82
C VAL A 310 4.52 -22.91 9.20
N THR A 311 5.51 -22.43 9.91
CA THR A 311 5.31 -21.78 11.20
C THR A 311 5.78 -20.33 11.17
N THR A 312 5.16 -19.49 11.95
CA THR A 312 5.62 -18.13 12.24
C THR A 312 5.72 -17.94 13.75
N SER A 313 6.57 -17.05 14.19
CA SER A 313 6.66 -16.67 15.59
C SER A 313 6.95 -15.17 15.69
N PRO A 314 6.20 -14.44 16.52
CA PRO A 314 6.46 -13.04 16.81
C PRO A 314 7.36 -12.86 18.05
N ASP A 315 7.98 -13.94 18.54
CA ASP A 315 8.79 -13.98 19.76
C ASP A 315 9.85 -15.09 19.68
N VAL A 316 10.63 -15.24 20.74
CA VAL A 316 11.77 -16.17 20.83
C VAL A 316 11.36 -17.61 20.58
N THR A 317 11.90 -18.21 19.55
CA THR A 317 11.60 -19.59 19.11
C THR A 317 11.78 -20.65 20.18
N VAL A 318 12.74 -20.45 21.09
CA VAL A 318 13.02 -21.40 22.17
C VAL A 318 11.95 -21.35 23.25
N SER A 319 11.56 -20.16 23.70
CA SER A 319 10.53 -19.99 24.72
C SER A 319 9.16 -20.52 24.25
N THR A 320 8.93 -20.54 22.94
CA THR A 320 7.70 -21.10 22.33
C THR A 320 7.78 -22.62 22.08
N ASN A 321 8.87 -23.29 22.47
CA ASN A 321 9.14 -24.70 22.22
C ASN A 321 9.21 -25.12 20.74
N LEU A 322 9.44 -24.17 19.84
CA LEU A 322 9.61 -24.44 18.41
C LEU A 322 11.06 -24.77 18.00
N GLY A 323 12.00 -24.70 18.92
CA GLY A 323 13.43 -24.90 18.64
C GLY A 323 13.75 -26.20 17.90
N ALA A 324 13.11 -27.32 18.28
CA ALA A 324 13.30 -28.62 17.61
C ALA A 324 12.76 -28.66 16.17
N TRP A 325 11.64 -27.98 15.93
CA TRP A 325 11.08 -27.78 14.59
C TRP A 325 12.07 -26.94 13.74
N VAL A 326 12.46 -25.78 14.23
CA VAL A 326 13.30 -24.83 13.49
C VAL A 326 14.71 -25.40 13.22
N ASN A 327 15.31 -26.10 14.18
CA ASN A 327 16.60 -26.80 13.98
C ASN A 327 16.55 -27.80 12.82
N ARG A 328 15.39 -28.40 12.54
CA ARG A 328 15.28 -29.39 11.48
C ARG A 328 14.77 -28.82 10.17
N ARG A 329 13.89 -27.82 10.21
CA ARG A 329 13.19 -27.25 9.05
C ARG A 329 13.75 -25.92 8.60
N GLY A 330 14.61 -25.28 9.41
CA GLY A 330 15.29 -24.02 9.10
C GLY A 330 14.40 -22.78 9.14
N LEU A 331 15.05 -21.65 9.13
CA LEU A 331 14.45 -20.33 9.03
C LEU A 331 14.39 -19.90 7.55
N PHE A 332 13.25 -19.38 7.14
CA PHE A 332 13.09 -18.87 5.80
C PHE A 332 13.84 -17.55 5.60
N ALA A 333 14.64 -17.47 4.56
CA ALA A 333 15.20 -16.25 4.01
C ALA A 333 15.26 -16.37 2.49
N ARG A 334 15.17 -15.27 1.78
CA ARG A 334 15.23 -15.25 0.30
C ARG A 334 16.54 -15.76 -0.24
N GLU A 335 17.61 -15.52 0.51
CA GLU A 335 18.97 -15.92 0.18
C GLU A 335 19.59 -16.68 1.35
N LYS A 336 20.48 -17.60 1.04
CA LYS A 336 21.19 -18.35 2.08
C LYS A 336 22.15 -17.43 2.84
N MET A 337 21.98 -17.35 4.13
CA MET A 337 22.87 -16.60 5.02
C MET A 337 23.99 -17.50 5.57
N ALA A 338 25.19 -16.95 5.67
CA ALA A 338 26.33 -17.67 6.26
C ALA A 338 26.15 -17.80 7.78
N ASP A 339 26.34 -19.02 8.29
CA ASP A 339 26.44 -19.27 9.72
C ASP A 339 27.93 -19.21 10.15
N LEU A 340 28.35 -18.06 10.64
CA LEU A 340 29.73 -17.84 11.08
C LEU A 340 30.06 -18.61 12.36
N PHE A 341 29.09 -18.83 13.26
CA PHE A 341 29.32 -19.65 14.46
C PHE A 341 29.70 -21.08 14.07
N LYS A 342 28.99 -21.63 13.08
CA LYS A 342 29.32 -22.96 12.55
C LYS A 342 30.63 -22.97 11.81
N ALA A 343 30.93 -21.94 11.03
CA ALA A 343 32.20 -21.81 10.30
C ALA A 343 33.40 -21.73 11.28
N GLU A 344 33.24 -20.98 12.37
CA GLU A 344 34.24 -20.82 13.44
C GLU A 344 34.22 -21.97 14.47
N ARG A 345 33.40 -22.99 14.27
CA ARG A 345 33.25 -24.16 15.17
C ARG A 345 32.86 -23.79 16.59
N ILE A 346 32.10 -22.71 16.75
CA ILE A 346 31.58 -22.30 18.07
C ILE A 346 30.35 -23.17 18.38
N PRO A 347 30.34 -23.88 19.53
CA PRO A 347 29.19 -24.69 19.89
C PRO A 347 27.90 -23.86 20.05
N SER A 348 26.83 -24.35 19.48
CA SER A 348 25.50 -23.74 19.58
C SER A 348 24.43 -24.83 19.69
N THR A 349 23.43 -24.61 20.53
CA THR A 349 22.22 -25.45 20.59
C THR A 349 21.33 -25.21 19.39
N PHE A 350 21.55 -24.12 18.68
CA PHE A 350 20.79 -23.72 17.50
C PHE A 350 21.59 -24.11 16.27
N THR A 351 21.03 -25.02 15.46
CA THR A 351 21.69 -25.55 14.28
C THR A 351 20.95 -25.17 13.00
N TRP A 352 19.96 -24.31 13.10
CA TRP A 352 19.19 -23.84 11.94
C TRP A 352 20.01 -22.95 11.01
N ASN A 353 19.63 -22.93 9.76
CA ASN A 353 20.16 -22.02 8.77
C ASN A 353 19.03 -21.08 8.29
N PHE A 354 19.40 -19.86 7.91
CA PHE A 354 18.54 -18.98 7.13
C PHE A 354 18.71 -19.31 5.66
N ALA A 355 17.67 -19.80 5.00
CA ALA A 355 17.74 -20.21 3.61
C ALA A 355 16.34 -20.29 2.95
N PRO A 356 16.26 -20.29 1.60
CA PRO A 356 14.99 -20.47 0.87
C PRO A 356 14.24 -21.77 1.22
N GLU A 357 14.96 -22.78 1.66
CA GLU A 357 14.41 -24.07 2.08
C GLU A 357 13.73 -24.04 3.46
N GLY A 358 13.95 -22.98 4.26
CA GLY A 358 13.39 -22.86 5.61
C GLY A 358 11.85 -22.88 5.63
N GLN A 359 11.29 -23.41 6.70
CA GLN A 359 9.84 -23.51 6.91
C GLN A 359 9.33 -22.74 8.13
N HIS A 360 10.18 -21.93 8.76
CA HIS A 360 9.82 -21.03 9.84
C HIS A 360 10.10 -19.58 9.44
N MET A 361 9.09 -18.72 9.58
CA MET A 361 9.22 -17.28 9.38
C MET A 361 9.33 -16.61 10.74
N GLU A 362 10.52 -16.12 11.06
CA GLU A 362 10.74 -15.33 12.26
C GLU A 362 10.33 -13.88 12.01
N LEU A 363 9.39 -13.38 12.80
CA LEU A 363 8.88 -12.01 12.70
C LEU A 363 9.49 -11.06 13.74
N GLY A 364 10.48 -11.53 14.52
CA GLY A 364 11.01 -10.77 15.63
C GLY A 364 9.97 -10.58 16.75
N ILE A 365 10.05 -9.50 17.51
CA ILE A 365 9.04 -9.12 18.52
C ILE A 365 8.00 -8.28 17.79
N ALA A 366 6.98 -8.92 17.27
CA ALA A 366 6.04 -8.33 16.32
C ALA A 366 4.60 -8.85 16.50
N GLU A 367 4.12 -8.87 17.75
CA GLU A 367 2.83 -9.44 18.11
C GLU A 367 1.65 -8.74 17.43
N MET A 368 1.77 -7.44 17.18
CA MET A 368 0.72 -6.67 16.49
C MET A 368 0.49 -7.15 15.06
N ASN A 369 1.49 -7.80 14.47
CA ASN A 369 1.45 -8.33 13.11
C ASN A 369 1.25 -9.86 13.03
N LEU A 370 1.06 -10.54 14.15
CA LEU A 370 0.91 -12.01 14.19
C LEU A 370 -0.22 -12.52 13.28
N PHE A 371 -1.32 -11.79 13.19
CA PHE A 371 -2.52 -12.19 12.44
C PHE A 371 -2.53 -11.67 10.98
N LEU A 372 -1.51 -11.02 10.53
CA LEU A 372 -1.40 -10.43 9.19
C LEU A 372 -0.61 -11.31 8.23
#